data_5955a751a84301d052dee925fe478877
#
_entry.id   5955a751a84301d052dee925fe478877
#
_cell.length_a   1.000
_cell.length_b   1.000
_cell.length_c   1.000
_cell.angle_alpha   90.00
_cell.angle_beta   90.00
_cell.angle_gamma   90.00
#
_symmetry.space_group_name_H-M   'P 1'
#
loop_
_entity.id
_entity.type
_entity.pdbx_description
1 polymer ?
#
loop_
_entity_poly.entity_id
_entity_poly.type
_entity_poly.pdbx_seq_one_letter_code
_entity_poly.pdbx_strand_id
1 'polypeptide(L)'
;MKKIILFLILITTFSCTKTKSIVLKTENAEGISNETKLKINGLEIGEIESTKIDENGKVIIIANLKSEIKIPIDSEFKIQNEGLISGKIINIRIGKSKQTLKDKSIVNLTAENESSFNDSIGIKIERAINQISGNEKNDSILIELRRLNENLEKRK
;
A
#
# COMPACT_ATOMS: atom_id res chain seq x y z
N MET A 1 14.23 -29.67 -40.68
CA MET A 1 13.24 -29.40 -39.63
C MET A 1 13.82 -29.37 -38.22
N LYS A 2 14.61 -30.39 -37.78
CA LYS A 2 15.23 -30.40 -36.41
C LYS A 2 16.12 -29.18 -36.12
N LYS A 3 16.87 -28.62 -37.07
CA LYS A 3 17.76 -27.48 -36.90
C LYS A 3 16.95 -26.16 -36.71
N ILE A 4 15.77 -26.03 -37.32
CA ILE A 4 14.90 -24.88 -37.21
C ILE A 4 14.22 -24.83 -35.79
N ILE A 5 13.83 -26.01 -35.28
CA ILE A 5 13.26 -26.13 -33.92
C ILE A 5 14.32 -25.77 -32.87
N LEU A 6 15.57 -26.20 -33.03
CA LEU A 6 16.67 -25.85 -32.13
C LEU A 6 16.94 -24.34 -32.12
N PHE A 7 16.87 -23.69 -33.29
CA PHE A 7 17.06 -22.25 -33.41
C PHE A 7 15.89 -21.45 -32.79
N LEU A 8 14.67 -21.97 -32.91
CA LEU A 8 13.49 -21.36 -32.31
C LEU A 8 13.52 -21.39 -30.76
N ILE A 9 14.02 -22.51 -30.19
CA ILE A 9 14.18 -22.64 -28.73
C ILE A 9 15.26 -21.70 -28.19
N LEU A 10 16.30 -21.42 -28.96
CA LEU A 10 17.38 -20.52 -28.55
C LEU A 10 16.94 -19.03 -28.44
N ILE A 11 15.91 -18.62 -29.18
CA ILE A 11 15.42 -17.22 -29.21
C ILE A 11 14.55 -16.92 -27.98
N THR A 12 13.95 -17.90 -27.32
CA THR A 12 13.02 -17.69 -26.20
C THR A 12 13.70 -17.40 -24.86
N THR A 13 15.03 -17.47 -24.77
CA THR A 13 15.77 -17.35 -23.49
C THR A 13 16.26 -15.92 -23.16
N PHE A 14 16.01 -14.90 -24.00
CA PHE A 14 16.57 -13.57 -23.82
C PHE A 14 15.60 -12.51 -23.23
N SER A 15 14.56 -12.91 -22.50
CA SER A 15 13.72 -11.94 -21.81
C SER A 15 14.23 -11.67 -20.38
N CYS A 16 15.44 -11.15 -20.27
CA CYS A 16 15.96 -10.63 -18.99
C CYS A 16 15.52 -9.18 -18.83
N THR A 17 14.37 -8.93 -18.21
CA THR A 17 14.00 -7.59 -17.76
C THR A 17 14.93 -7.21 -16.59
N LYS A 18 15.77 -6.22 -16.80
CA LYS A 18 16.59 -5.65 -15.72
C LYS A 18 15.66 -5.09 -14.66
N THR A 19 15.52 -5.78 -13.55
CA THR A 19 14.86 -5.27 -12.35
C THR A 19 15.89 -4.64 -11.43
N LYS A 20 15.49 -3.61 -10.71
CA LYS A 20 16.27 -2.96 -9.67
C LYS A 20 15.65 -3.32 -8.34
N SER A 21 16.44 -3.84 -7.43
CA SER A 21 15.98 -4.22 -6.09
C SER A 21 16.22 -3.07 -5.10
N ILE A 22 15.29 -2.86 -4.17
CA ILE A 22 15.45 -1.99 -3.02
C ILE A 22 15.10 -2.74 -1.75
N VAL A 23 15.66 -2.30 -0.63
CA VAL A 23 15.42 -2.87 0.69
C VAL A 23 14.62 -1.86 1.51
N LEU A 24 13.39 -2.21 1.87
CA LEU A 24 12.53 -1.39 2.71
C LEU A 24 12.61 -1.91 4.14
N LYS A 25 12.77 -1.00 5.12
CA LYS A 25 12.79 -1.32 6.55
C LYS A 25 11.61 -0.67 7.26
N THR A 26 10.88 -1.46 8.05
CA THR A 26 9.75 -0.99 8.86
C THR A 26 9.67 -1.73 10.18
N GLU A 27 9.00 -1.15 11.16
CA GLU A 27 8.69 -1.81 12.44
C GLU A 27 7.40 -2.62 12.35
N ASN A 28 6.49 -2.22 11.46
CA ASN A 28 5.22 -2.90 11.26
C ASN A 28 4.96 -3.10 9.74
N ALA A 29 4.67 -4.33 9.36
CA ALA A 29 4.33 -4.72 7.99
C ALA A 29 2.94 -5.38 7.91
N GLU A 30 2.05 -5.04 8.83
CA GLU A 30 0.70 -5.61 8.86
C GLU A 30 -0.02 -5.39 7.52
N GLY A 31 -0.56 -6.46 6.97
CA GLY A 31 -1.25 -6.48 5.68
C GLY A 31 -0.33 -6.42 4.45
N ILE A 32 1.00 -6.47 4.63
CA ILE A 32 1.97 -6.57 3.54
C ILE A 32 2.18 -8.04 3.17
N SER A 33 2.10 -8.35 1.89
CA SER A 33 2.34 -9.68 1.32
C SER A 33 3.16 -9.56 0.03
N ASN A 34 3.52 -10.70 -0.57
CA ASN A 34 4.20 -10.71 -1.88
C ASN A 34 3.30 -10.16 -3.02
N GLU A 35 1.99 -10.06 -2.80
CA GLU A 35 1.06 -9.45 -3.75
C GLU A 35 1.01 -7.93 -3.63
N THR A 36 1.58 -7.36 -2.57
CA THR A 36 1.58 -5.92 -2.34
C THR A 36 2.41 -5.22 -3.43
N LYS A 37 1.78 -4.23 -4.07
CA LYS A 37 2.38 -3.47 -5.17
C LYS A 37 2.99 -2.17 -4.68
N LEU A 38 4.08 -1.76 -5.34
CA LEU A 38 4.65 -0.43 -5.18
C LEU A 38 4.07 0.48 -6.25
N LYS A 39 3.54 1.64 -5.84
CA LYS A 39 2.86 2.58 -6.74
C LYS A 39 3.41 4.01 -6.61
N ILE A 40 3.46 4.71 -7.74
CA ILE A 40 3.69 6.15 -7.83
C ILE A 40 2.47 6.76 -8.53
N ASN A 41 1.78 7.69 -7.89
CA ASN A 41 0.59 8.33 -8.45
C ASN A 41 -0.45 7.33 -8.99
N GLY A 42 -0.62 6.19 -8.31
CA GLY A 42 -1.55 5.12 -8.71
C GLY A 42 -1.01 4.13 -9.74
N LEU A 43 0.13 4.41 -10.38
CA LEU A 43 0.75 3.50 -11.36
C LEU A 43 1.67 2.50 -10.69
N GLU A 44 1.51 1.22 -11.00
CA GLU A 44 2.35 0.14 -10.49
C GLU A 44 3.75 0.22 -11.10
N ILE A 45 4.75 0.29 -10.21
CA ILE A 45 6.17 0.40 -10.58
C ILE A 45 7.03 -0.75 -10.07
N GLY A 46 6.47 -1.62 -9.25
CA GLY A 46 7.18 -2.75 -8.67
C GLY A 46 6.32 -3.59 -7.76
N GLU A 47 6.92 -4.63 -7.22
CA GLU A 47 6.28 -5.62 -6.36
C GLU A 47 7.24 -6.12 -5.29
N ILE A 48 6.69 -6.73 -4.24
CA ILE A 48 7.49 -7.34 -3.17
C ILE A 48 7.99 -8.69 -3.63
N GLU A 49 9.30 -8.90 -3.50
CA GLU A 49 9.96 -10.18 -3.75
C GLU A 49 9.91 -11.07 -2.51
N SER A 50 10.29 -10.51 -1.34
CA SER A 50 10.33 -11.26 -0.09
C SER A 50 10.25 -10.36 1.13
N THR A 51 9.80 -10.95 2.24
CA THR A 51 9.72 -10.29 3.55
C THR A 51 10.39 -11.18 4.60
N LYS A 52 11.20 -10.60 5.49
CA LYS A 52 11.86 -11.29 6.60
C LYS A 52 11.98 -10.37 7.80
N ILE A 53 12.23 -10.94 8.98
CA ILE A 53 12.50 -10.22 10.22
C ILE A 53 14.01 -10.25 10.45
N ASP A 54 14.63 -9.12 10.83
CA ASP A 54 16.03 -9.03 11.21
C ASP A 54 16.22 -9.41 12.69
N GLU A 55 17.48 -9.47 13.13
CA GLU A 55 17.83 -9.82 14.52
C GLU A 55 17.29 -8.84 15.57
N ASN A 56 16.93 -7.62 15.17
CA ASN A 56 16.37 -6.59 16.03
C ASN A 56 14.84 -6.56 16.02
N GLY A 57 14.19 -7.53 15.36
CA GLY A 57 12.73 -7.59 15.24
C GLY A 57 12.14 -6.65 14.16
N LYS A 58 12.98 -5.96 13.38
CA LYS A 58 12.50 -5.10 12.30
C LYS A 58 12.18 -5.91 11.05
N VAL A 59 11.15 -5.51 10.35
CA VAL A 59 10.76 -6.15 9.10
C VAL A 59 11.59 -5.57 7.96
N ILE A 60 12.23 -6.46 7.22
CA ILE A 60 13.01 -6.19 6.01
C ILE A 60 12.23 -6.72 4.83
N ILE A 61 11.87 -5.83 3.90
CA ILE A 61 11.12 -6.15 2.70
C ILE A 61 12.04 -5.91 1.50
N ILE A 62 12.22 -6.91 0.67
CA ILE A 62 12.92 -6.77 -0.61
C ILE A 62 11.86 -6.55 -1.68
N ALA A 63 11.99 -5.46 -2.42
CA ALA A 63 11.08 -5.10 -3.48
C ALA A 63 11.80 -4.90 -4.80
N ASN A 64 11.24 -5.42 -5.87
CA ASN A 64 11.71 -5.29 -7.23
C ASN A 64 11.00 -4.14 -7.94
N LEU A 65 11.77 -3.22 -8.49
CA LEU A 65 11.29 -2.06 -9.24
C LEU A 65 11.55 -2.28 -10.73
N LYS A 66 10.69 -1.73 -11.57
CA LYS A 66 10.95 -1.61 -13.01
C LYS A 66 12.18 -0.72 -13.20
N SER A 67 13.20 -1.22 -13.90
CA SER A 67 14.54 -0.58 -13.97
C SER A 67 14.56 0.82 -14.59
N GLU A 68 13.56 1.16 -15.38
CA GLU A 68 13.45 2.43 -16.08
C GLU A 68 13.09 3.61 -15.15
N ILE A 69 12.61 3.32 -13.94
CA ILE A 69 12.11 4.33 -13.02
C ILE A 69 13.24 4.85 -12.13
N LYS A 70 13.52 6.14 -12.24
CA LYS A 70 14.48 6.84 -11.39
C LYS A 70 13.76 7.43 -10.19
N ILE A 71 13.98 6.87 -9.01
CA ILE A 71 13.39 7.33 -7.76
C ILE A 71 14.43 8.16 -7.01
N PRO A 72 14.18 9.44 -6.71
CA PRO A 72 15.04 10.27 -5.89
C PRO A 72 15.29 9.67 -4.50
N ILE A 73 16.47 9.92 -3.92
CA ILE A 73 16.82 9.37 -2.58
C ILE A 73 15.97 9.93 -1.43
N ASP A 74 15.39 11.12 -1.63
CA ASP A 74 14.50 11.81 -0.68
C ASP A 74 13.01 11.50 -0.91
N SER A 75 12.70 10.45 -1.69
CA SER A 75 11.32 9.99 -1.88
C SER A 75 10.79 9.30 -0.62
N GLU A 76 9.53 9.53 -0.31
CA GLU A 76 8.86 8.91 0.83
C GLU A 76 8.15 7.63 0.41
N PHE A 77 8.29 6.58 1.25
CA PHE A 77 7.63 5.29 1.08
C PHE A 77 6.65 5.07 2.22
N LYS A 78 5.36 4.90 1.89
CA LYS A 78 4.29 4.73 2.89
C LYS A 78 3.43 3.52 2.58
N ILE A 79 3.12 2.75 3.62
CA ILE A 79 2.08 1.71 3.56
C ILE A 79 0.73 2.42 3.61
N GLN A 80 -0.13 2.16 2.64
CA GLN A 80 -1.49 2.72 2.55
C GLN A 80 -2.50 1.64 2.19
N ASN A 81 -3.76 1.86 2.57
CA ASN A 81 -4.86 1.05 2.06
C ASN A 81 -5.16 1.42 0.60
N GLU A 82 -5.31 0.43 -0.28
CA GLU A 82 -5.69 0.68 -1.69
C GLU A 82 -7.19 1.00 -1.84
N GLY A 83 -7.94 0.98 -0.78
CA GLY A 83 -9.38 1.25 -0.75
C GLY A 83 -10.00 0.64 0.49
N LEU A 84 -11.33 0.59 0.55
CA LEU A 84 -12.07 0.07 1.70
C LEU A 84 -11.97 -1.46 1.84
N ILE A 85 -11.78 -2.18 0.74
CA ILE A 85 -11.81 -3.66 0.70
C ILE A 85 -10.52 -4.24 0.10
N SER A 86 -9.78 -3.43 -0.65
CA SER A 86 -8.52 -3.83 -1.28
C SER A 86 -7.40 -3.86 -0.24
N GLY A 87 -6.40 -4.71 -0.47
CA GLY A 87 -5.25 -4.86 0.45
C GLY A 87 -4.40 -3.60 0.61
N LYS A 88 -3.21 -3.78 1.15
CA LYS A 88 -2.21 -2.71 1.32
C LYS A 88 -1.40 -2.52 0.04
N ILE A 89 -0.97 -1.28 -0.20
CA ILE A 89 0.02 -0.91 -1.21
C ILE A 89 1.16 -0.13 -0.54
N ILE A 90 2.30 -0.09 -1.20
CA ILE A 90 3.37 0.84 -0.86
C ILE A 90 3.30 2.02 -1.83
N ASN A 91 2.81 3.14 -1.35
CA ASN A 91 2.74 4.37 -2.12
C ASN A 91 4.04 5.15 -1.99
N ILE A 92 4.58 5.58 -3.12
CA ILE A 92 5.85 6.32 -3.20
C ILE A 92 5.55 7.74 -3.64
N ARG A 93 5.85 8.68 -2.75
CA ARG A 93 5.83 10.11 -3.08
C ARG A 93 7.21 10.51 -3.57
N ILE A 94 7.31 10.94 -4.82
CA ILE A 94 8.56 11.32 -5.45
C ILE A 94 9.15 12.56 -4.78
N GLY A 95 10.43 12.46 -4.40
CA GLY A 95 11.23 13.56 -3.87
C GLY A 95 11.74 14.51 -4.97
N LYS A 96 12.58 15.46 -4.56
CA LYS A 96 13.14 16.50 -5.44
C LYS A 96 14.66 16.37 -5.67
N SER A 97 15.30 15.40 -5.02
CA SER A 97 16.75 15.19 -5.14
C SER A 97 17.13 14.81 -6.57
N LYS A 98 18.27 15.35 -7.03
CA LYS A 98 18.89 14.92 -8.28
C LYS A 98 19.53 13.54 -8.18
N GLN A 99 19.88 13.11 -6.96
CA GLN A 99 20.43 11.78 -6.72
C GLN A 99 19.29 10.76 -6.67
N THR A 100 19.50 9.59 -7.25
CA THR A 100 18.48 8.54 -7.31
C THR A 100 18.92 7.30 -6.53
N LEU A 101 17.96 6.55 -6.01
CA LEU A 101 18.20 5.26 -5.36
C LEU A 101 19.00 4.36 -6.30
N LYS A 102 19.99 3.68 -5.76
CA LYS A 102 20.79 2.66 -6.46
C LYS A 102 20.18 1.27 -6.19
N ASP A 103 20.68 0.28 -6.90
CA ASP A 103 20.36 -1.12 -6.59
C ASP A 103 20.73 -1.42 -5.14
N LYS A 104 19.86 -2.17 -4.45
CA LYS A 104 19.96 -2.52 -3.02
C LYS A 104 20.00 -1.32 -2.05
N SER A 105 19.56 -0.14 -2.47
CA SER A 105 19.39 0.99 -1.54
C SER A 105 18.43 0.63 -0.41
N ILE A 106 18.78 1.05 0.81
CA ILE A 106 17.95 0.86 2.00
C ILE A 106 17.09 2.11 2.19
N VAL A 107 15.78 1.93 2.36
CA VAL A 107 14.80 2.99 2.54
C VAL A 107 13.91 2.65 3.75
N ASN A 108 13.57 3.66 4.55
CA ASN A 108 12.60 3.49 5.61
C ASN A 108 11.19 3.52 5.03
N LEU A 109 10.39 2.54 5.43
CA LEU A 109 8.99 2.42 5.09
C LEU A 109 8.16 2.78 6.32
N THR A 110 7.28 3.76 6.19
CA THR A 110 6.40 4.20 7.29
C THR A 110 4.98 3.71 7.04
N ALA A 111 4.29 3.30 8.10
CA ALA A 111 2.85 3.06 8.03
C ALA A 111 2.11 4.40 8.04
N GLU A 112 1.03 4.49 7.27
CA GLU A 112 0.08 5.59 7.43
C GLU A 112 -0.62 5.43 8.78
N ASN A 113 -0.65 6.48 9.60
CA ASN A 113 -1.35 6.44 10.87
C ASN A 113 -2.85 6.27 10.58
N GLU A 114 -3.43 5.16 10.98
CA GLU A 114 -4.85 4.85 10.81
C GLU A 114 -5.77 5.88 11.54
N SER A 115 -5.22 6.63 12.50
CA SER A 115 -5.92 7.68 13.22
C SER A 115 -6.51 8.76 12.31
N SER A 116 -5.80 9.16 11.25
CA SER A 116 -6.29 10.22 10.35
C SER A 116 -7.47 9.80 9.49
N PHE A 117 -7.63 8.51 9.22
CA PHE A 117 -8.77 8.00 8.44
C PHE A 117 -10.02 7.86 9.31
N ASN A 118 -9.87 7.34 10.53
CA ASN A 118 -10.95 7.19 11.49
C ASN A 118 -11.48 8.55 11.94
N ASP A 119 -10.61 9.53 12.21
CA ASP A 119 -10.99 10.90 12.59
C ASP A 119 -11.75 11.59 11.45
N SER A 120 -11.31 11.43 10.20
CA SER A 120 -11.98 12.10 9.07
C SER A 120 -13.35 11.49 8.73
N ILE A 121 -13.54 10.20 8.92
CA ILE A 121 -14.86 9.54 8.75
C ILE A 121 -15.77 9.87 9.90
N GLY A 122 -15.29 9.84 11.15
CA GLY A 122 -16.04 10.25 12.34
C GLY A 122 -16.62 11.64 12.19
N ILE A 123 -15.78 12.62 11.82
CA ILE A 123 -16.19 14.00 11.60
C ILE A 123 -17.20 14.14 10.44
N LYS A 124 -17.03 13.38 9.36
CA LYS A 124 -17.99 13.41 8.24
C LYS A 124 -19.34 12.80 8.60
N ILE A 125 -19.33 11.71 9.35
CA ILE A 125 -20.54 11.05 9.84
C ILE A 125 -21.26 11.99 10.83
N GLU A 126 -20.54 12.62 11.76
CA GLU A 126 -21.11 13.57 12.71
C GLU A 126 -21.74 14.78 12.01
N ARG A 127 -21.08 15.34 11.00
CA ARG A 127 -21.66 16.42 10.16
C ARG A 127 -22.88 15.97 9.39
N ALA A 128 -22.88 14.78 8.82
CA ALA A 128 -24.03 14.23 8.11
C ALA A 128 -25.21 14.01 9.08
N ILE A 129 -24.97 13.47 10.27
CA ILE A 129 -25.98 13.30 11.31
C ILE A 129 -26.55 14.67 11.75
N ASN A 130 -25.70 15.67 11.97
CA ASN A 130 -26.13 17.01 12.35
C ASN A 130 -26.92 17.72 11.24
N GLN A 131 -26.61 17.49 9.96
CA GLN A 131 -27.40 17.99 8.82
C GLN A 131 -28.76 17.30 8.68
N ILE A 132 -28.85 16.05 9.05
CA ILE A 132 -30.09 15.25 9.02
C ILE A 132 -30.96 15.59 10.24
N SER A 133 -30.35 15.87 11.38
CA SER A 133 -31.02 16.15 12.66
C SER A 133 -31.77 17.49 12.71
N GLY A 134 -31.52 18.38 11.75
CA GLY A 134 -32.22 19.67 11.64
C GLY A 134 -33.67 19.63 11.08
N ASN A 135 -34.19 18.46 10.76
CA ASN A 135 -35.53 18.29 10.21
C ASN A 135 -36.34 17.34 11.12
N GLU A 136 -37.38 17.86 11.76
CA GLU A 136 -38.26 17.16 12.75
C GLU A 136 -38.83 15.78 12.29
N LYS A 137 -38.68 15.40 11.04
CA LYS A 137 -39.11 14.09 10.50
C LYS A 137 -38.09 12.95 10.72
N ASN A 138 -36.90 13.23 11.23
CA ASN A 138 -35.82 12.25 11.28
C ASN A 138 -35.53 11.69 12.68
N ASP A 139 -36.27 12.11 13.72
CA ASP A 139 -36.09 11.62 15.10
C ASP A 139 -36.28 10.09 15.20
N SER A 140 -37.21 9.53 14.43
CA SER A 140 -37.45 8.07 14.42
C SER A 140 -36.28 7.27 13.85
N ILE A 141 -35.56 7.81 12.86
CA ILE A 141 -34.38 7.16 12.26
C ILE A 141 -33.20 7.19 13.24
N LEU A 142 -33.01 8.30 13.93
CA LEU A 142 -31.97 8.45 14.96
C LEU A 142 -32.19 7.51 16.15
N ILE A 143 -33.44 7.33 16.58
CA ILE A 143 -33.81 6.40 17.64
C ILE A 143 -33.51 4.96 17.23
N GLU A 144 -33.83 4.60 16.00
CA GLU A 144 -33.60 3.23 15.49
C GLU A 144 -32.11 2.94 15.29
N LEU A 145 -31.31 3.91 14.83
CA LEU A 145 -29.86 3.79 14.73
C LEU A 145 -29.18 3.64 16.10
N ARG A 146 -29.62 4.38 17.12
CA ARG A 146 -29.15 4.19 18.50
C ARG A 146 -29.46 2.79 19.00
N ARG A 147 -30.70 2.33 18.80
CA ARG A 147 -31.13 1.01 19.22
C ARG A 147 -30.36 -0.12 18.56
N LEU A 148 -30.03 0.04 17.27
CA LEU A 148 -29.17 -0.90 16.54
C LEU A 148 -27.74 -0.90 17.09
N ASN A 149 -27.18 0.26 17.40
CA ASN A 149 -25.83 0.36 17.97
C ASN A 149 -25.75 -0.28 19.37
N GLU A 150 -26.71 -0.01 20.25
CA GLU A 150 -26.79 -0.65 21.56
C GLU A 150 -26.93 -2.18 21.48
N ASN A 151 -27.66 -2.69 20.48
CA ASN A 151 -27.80 -4.12 20.27
C ASN A 151 -26.51 -4.77 19.73
N LEU A 152 -25.69 -4.04 18.99
CA LEU A 152 -24.38 -4.50 18.53
C LEU A 152 -23.36 -4.54 19.68
N GLU A 153 -23.41 -3.59 20.60
CA GLU A 153 -22.54 -3.55 21.78
C GLU A 153 -22.83 -4.68 22.77
N LYS A 154 -24.10 -5.08 22.91
CA LYS A 154 -24.52 -6.18 23.80
C LYS A 154 -24.18 -7.58 23.26
N ARG A 155 -23.73 -7.68 22.02
CA ARG A 155 -23.34 -8.96 21.38
C ARG A 155 -21.84 -9.23 21.39
N LYS A 156 -21.05 -8.33 21.94
CA LYS A 156 -19.62 -8.52 22.26
C LYS A 156 -19.46 -9.01 23.69
#